data_39e52eafa34c5ccc12bea318abbdf87b
#
_entry.id   39e52eafa34c5ccc12bea318abbdf87b
#
_cell.length_a   1.000
_cell.length_b   1.000
_cell.length_c   1.000
_cell.angle_alpha   90.00
_cell.angle_beta   90.00
_cell.angle_gamma   90.00
#
_symmetry.space_group_name_H-M   'P 1'
#
loop_
_entity.id
_entity.type
_entity.pdbx_description
1 polymer ?
#
loop_
_entity_poly.entity_id
_entity_poly.type
_entity_poly.pdbx_seq_one_letter_code
_entity_poly.pdbx_strand_id
1 'polypeptide(L)'
;MYNRIASGRGVVLAAITAGATLAGVSASAAGECPAGKFKADARTPATHAGKGVTDTVLAAIDLEKEPANIKDHQLRFRKLTIEPGGIVPWHSHGDRPAIIYIAEGEIVEYASNCADPIVHKAGDIRPETSGTAHWWQNLGNKTVVLFVGDVLHDKSDHNM
;
A
#
# COMPACT_ATOMS: atom_id res chain seq x y z
N MET A 1 -27.13 -42.16 -75.12
CA MET A 1 -27.08 -40.92 -74.28
C MET A 1 -26.68 -41.33 -72.87
N TYR A 2 -25.43 -41.15 -72.54
CA TYR A 2 -24.87 -41.56 -71.23
C TYR A 2 -24.71 -40.35 -70.34
N ASN A 3 -25.40 -40.36 -69.24
CA ASN A 3 -25.28 -39.32 -68.20
C ASN A 3 -24.29 -39.77 -67.11
N ARG A 4 -23.16 -39.09 -66.94
CA ARG A 4 -22.18 -39.40 -65.96
C ARG A 4 -22.47 -38.56 -64.70
N ILE A 5 -22.70 -39.23 -63.59
CA ILE A 5 -22.83 -38.64 -62.29
C ILE A 5 -21.41 -38.50 -61.64
N ALA A 6 -20.97 -37.28 -61.42
CA ALA A 6 -19.73 -37.00 -60.72
C ALA A 6 -19.97 -36.93 -59.20
N SER A 7 -19.37 -37.86 -58.46
CA SER A 7 -19.39 -37.87 -57.02
C SER A 7 -18.30 -36.93 -56.45
N GLY A 8 -18.70 -35.78 -55.89
CA GLY A 8 -17.81 -34.90 -55.18
C GLY A 8 -17.54 -35.42 -53.77
N ARG A 9 -16.29 -35.73 -53.47
CA ARG A 9 -15.82 -35.99 -52.09
C ARG A 9 -15.62 -34.67 -51.38
N GLY A 10 -16.50 -34.35 -50.45
CA GLY A 10 -16.32 -33.20 -49.54
C GLY A 10 -15.26 -33.52 -48.52
N VAL A 11 -14.20 -32.73 -48.49
CA VAL A 11 -13.19 -32.72 -47.40
C VAL A 11 -13.72 -31.82 -46.28
N VAL A 12 -14.03 -32.41 -45.15
CA VAL A 12 -14.38 -31.68 -43.95
C VAL A 12 -13.07 -31.29 -43.23
N LEU A 13 -12.69 -30.01 -43.29
CA LEU A 13 -11.63 -29.48 -42.46
C LEU A 13 -12.19 -29.22 -41.04
N ALA A 14 -11.76 -30.02 -40.10
CA ALA A 14 -11.99 -29.74 -38.66
C ALA A 14 -11.02 -28.65 -38.22
N ALA A 15 -11.54 -27.46 -37.98
CA ALA A 15 -10.77 -26.38 -37.36
C ALA A 15 -10.64 -26.66 -35.85
N ILE A 16 -9.45 -27.00 -35.40
CA ILE A 16 -9.13 -27.10 -33.98
C ILE A 16 -8.82 -25.68 -33.47
N THR A 17 -9.76 -25.05 -32.80
CA THR A 17 -9.52 -23.80 -32.08
C THR A 17 -8.82 -24.13 -30.72
N ALA A 18 -7.51 -23.96 -30.67
CA ALA A 18 -6.77 -24.00 -29.44
C ALA A 18 -7.12 -22.74 -28.58
N GLY A 19 -7.99 -22.91 -27.62
CA GLY A 19 -8.29 -21.86 -26.63
C GLY A 19 -7.10 -21.68 -25.71
N ALA A 20 -6.31 -20.63 -25.89
CA ALA A 20 -5.30 -20.22 -24.93
C ALA A 20 -6.02 -19.59 -23.73
N THR A 21 -6.13 -20.33 -22.63
CA THR A 21 -6.51 -19.77 -21.34
C THR A 21 -5.36 -18.91 -20.82
N LEU A 22 -5.46 -17.59 -20.98
CA LEU A 22 -4.63 -16.64 -20.27
C LEU A 22 -4.96 -16.78 -18.79
N ALA A 23 -4.11 -17.50 -18.04
CA ALA A 23 -4.10 -17.42 -16.58
C ALA A 23 -3.72 -15.97 -16.23
N GLY A 24 -4.73 -15.17 -15.86
CA GLY A 24 -4.51 -13.81 -15.38
C GLY A 24 -3.67 -13.88 -14.12
N VAL A 25 -2.39 -13.54 -14.20
CA VAL A 25 -1.58 -13.22 -13.04
C VAL A 25 -2.18 -11.93 -12.50
N SER A 26 -2.94 -12.03 -11.40
CA SER A 26 -3.35 -10.84 -10.64
C SER A 26 -2.08 -10.19 -10.13
N ALA A 27 -1.62 -9.13 -10.80
CA ALA A 27 -0.61 -8.27 -10.24
C ALA A 27 -1.19 -7.73 -8.93
N SER A 28 -0.62 -8.10 -7.78
CA SER A 28 -0.90 -7.44 -6.53
C SER A 28 -0.54 -5.96 -6.74
N ALA A 29 -1.50 -5.06 -6.50
CA ALA A 29 -1.19 -3.64 -6.55
C ALA A 29 -0.04 -3.39 -5.58
N ALA A 30 1.03 -2.74 -6.03
CA ALA A 30 2.17 -2.42 -5.18
C ALA A 30 1.65 -1.57 -4.00
N GLY A 31 2.11 -1.89 -2.80
CA GLY A 31 1.69 -1.19 -1.60
C GLY A 31 0.41 -1.68 -0.93
N GLU A 32 -0.15 -2.83 -1.34
CA GLU A 32 -1.31 -3.45 -0.68
C GLU A 32 -1.00 -4.83 -0.09
N CYS A 33 -1.79 -5.23 0.91
CA CYS A 33 -1.67 -6.59 1.44
C CYS A 33 -1.95 -7.60 0.32
N PRO A 34 -1.06 -8.58 0.08
CA PRO A 34 -1.23 -9.56 -0.97
C PRO A 34 -2.56 -10.31 -0.85
N ALA A 35 -3.16 -10.66 -1.99
CA ALA A 35 -4.44 -11.36 -2.04
C ALA A 35 -4.42 -12.63 -1.18
N GLY A 36 -5.44 -12.81 -0.33
CA GLY A 36 -5.55 -13.93 0.59
C GLY A 36 -4.66 -13.86 1.84
N LYS A 37 -3.92 -12.75 2.04
CA LYS A 37 -3.05 -12.54 3.20
C LYS A 37 -3.64 -11.58 4.24
N PHE A 38 -4.77 -10.99 3.94
CA PHE A 38 -5.51 -10.19 4.90
C PHE A 38 -6.00 -11.09 6.05
N LYS A 39 -5.66 -10.72 7.27
CA LYS A 39 -6.05 -11.42 8.49
C LYS A 39 -6.05 -10.43 9.65
N ALA A 40 -7.19 -10.29 10.31
CA ALA A 40 -7.26 -9.49 11.54
C ALA A 40 -6.23 -10.00 12.55
N ASP A 41 -5.59 -9.08 13.25
CA ASP A 41 -4.56 -9.38 14.27
C ASP A 41 -3.44 -10.31 13.77
N ALA A 42 -3.07 -10.18 12.50
CA ALA A 42 -1.97 -10.96 11.91
C ALA A 42 -0.64 -10.70 12.60
N ARG A 43 -0.47 -9.53 13.20
CA ARG A 43 0.73 -9.11 13.94
C ARG A 43 0.36 -8.43 15.24
N THR A 44 1.14 -8.70 16.25
CA THR A 44 1.11 -8.00 17.54
C THR A 44 2.07 -6.81 17.54
N PRO A 45 1.89 -5.85 18.45
CA PRO A 45 2.82 -4.74 18.60
C PRO A 45 4.27 -5.21 18.68
N ALA A 46 5.11 -4.65 17.83
CA ALA A 46 6.54 -4.91 17.83
C ALA A 46 7.23 -3.88 18.76
N THR A 47 8.23 -4.35 19.51
CA THR A 47 8.98 -3.52 20.48
C THR A 47 10.20 -2.84 19.86
N HIS A 48 10.22 -2.67 18.54
CA HIS A 48 11.33 -2.01 17.85
C HIS A 48 11.35 -0.53 18.20
N ALA A 49 12.45 -0.06 18.77
CA ALA A 49 12.69 1.36 18.94
C ALA A 49 12.86 2.03 17.55
N GLY A 50 12.31 3.22 17.41
CA GLY A 50 12.55 4.05 16.23
C GLY A 50 14.02 4.40 16.09
N LYS A 51 14.57 4.36 14.88
CA LYS A 51 15.94 4.76 14.58
C LYS A 51 16.09 5.17 13.11
N GLY A 52 17.03 6.08 12.85
CA GLY A 52 17.36 6.50 11.49
C GLY A 52 16.17 7.15 10.76
N VAL A 53 15.27 7.80 11.50
CA VAL A 53 14.10 8.49 10.96
C VAL A 53 14.18 9.95 11.36
N THR A 54 14.03 10.83 10.38
CA THR A 54 13.80 12.25 10.59
C THR A 54 12.38 12.57 10.13
N ASP A 55 11.53 13.05 11.03
CA ASP A 55 10.17 13.49 10.75
C ASP A 55 10.10 15.03 10.86
N THR A 56 9.63 15.67 9.80
CA THR A 56 9.54 17.14 9.73
C THR A 56 8.12 17.54 9.34
N VAL A 57 7.45 18.29 10.19
CA VAL A 57 6.18 18.93 9.85
C VAL A 57 6.46 20.08 8.90
N LEU A 58 5.96 20.00 7.67
CA LEU A 58 6.13 21.01 6.64
C LEU A 58 5.03 22.08 6.70
N ALA A 59 3.80 21.66 7.05
CA ALA A 59 2.64 22.53 7.22
C ALA A 59 1.65 21.89 8.19
N ALA A 60 0.87 22.72 8.88
CA ALA A 60 -0.23 22.29 9.72
C ALA A 60 -1.37 23.32 9.71
N ILE A 61 -2.60 22.84 9.71
CA ILE A 61 -3.82 23.65 9.76
C ILE A 61 -4.61 23.22 11.00
N ASP A 62 -4.93 24.15 11.86
CA ASP A 62 -5.79 23.93 13.04
C ASP A 62 -7.25 23.85 12.60
N LEU A 63 -7.80 22.63 12.57
CA LEU A 63 -9.14 22.38 12.05
C LEU A 63 -10.28 22.95 12.91
N GLU A 64 -10.01 23.29 14.15
CA GLU A 64 -10.97 23.98 15.01
C GLU A 64 -11.23 25.43 14.53
N LYS A 65 -10.24 26.07 13.93
CA LYS A 65 -10.33 27.45 13.42
C LYS A 65 -10.89 27.54 11.99
N GLU A 66 -11.06 26.39 11.35
CA GLU A 66 -11.57 26.31 10.00
C GLU A 66 -13.10 26.10 9.98
N PRO A 67 -13.78 26.34 8.87
CA PRO A 67 -15.21 26.07 8.76
C PRO A 67 -15.63 24.63 9.12
N ALA A 68 -14.70 23.67 8.99
CA ALA A 68 -14.92 22.29 9.41
C ALA A 68 -15.13 22.14 10.92
N ASN A 69 -14.57 23.06 11.72
CA ASN A 69 -14.71 23.15 13.18
C ASN A 69 -14.52 21.81 13.92
N ILE A 70 -13.47 21.08 13.54
CA ILE A 70 -13.11 19.81 14.16
C ILE A 70 -12.17 20.12 15.34
N LYS A 71 -12.70 19.98 16.54
CA LYS A 71 -11.98 20.33 17.78
C LYS A 71 -10.79 19.41 18.02
N ASP A 72 -9.75 19.97 18.59
CA ASP A 72 -8.50 19.28 18.98
C ASP A 72 -7.80 18.52 17.83
N HIS A 73 -8.10 18.87 16.57
CA HIS A 73 -7.48 18.23 15.42
C HIS A 73 -6.66 19.19 14.58
N GLN A 74 -5.59 18.66 13.99
CA GLN A 74 -4.77 19.35 12.99
C GLN A 74 -4.67 18.49 11.72
N LEU A 75 -4.85 19.11 10.57
CA LEU A 75 -4.39 18.55 9.30
C LEU A 75 -2.91 18.91 9.15
N ARG A 76 -2.05 17.89 9.12
CA ARG A 76 -0.61 18.07 8.95
C ARG A 76 -0.14 17.53 7.60
N PHE A 77 0.92 18.15 7.08
CA PHE A 77 1.70 17.60 5.98
C PHE A 77 3.16 17.48 6.44
N ARG A 78 3.69 16.26 6.39
CA ARG A 78 5.00 15.91 6.93
C ARG A 78 5.88 15.28 5.88
N LYS A 79 7.20 15.42 6.07
CA LYS A 79 8.22 14.67 5.33
C LYS A 79 8.96 13.76 6.30
N LEU A 80 8.96 12.47 6.03
CA LEU A 80 9.81 11.51 6.72
C LEU A 80 10.98 11.12 5.82
N THR A 81 12.17 11.12 6.40
CA THR A 81 13.39 10.63 5.76
C THR A 81 13.89 9.45 6.57
N ILE A 82 14.00 8.26 5.95
CA ILE A 82 14.32 7.01 6.62
C ILE A 82 15.62 6.46 6.03
N GLU A 83 16.68 6.47 6.83
CA GLU A 83 17.99 5.99 6.45
C GLU A 83 18.00 4.47 6.19
N PRO A 84 19.02 3.92 5.51
CA PRO A 84 19.21 2.48 5.42
C PRO A 84 19.21 1.81 6.80
N GLY A 85 18.38 0.77 6.97
CA GLY A 85 18.16 0.11 8.25
C GLY A 85 17.30 0.90 9.24
N GLY A 86 16.76 2.05 8.83
CA GLY A 86 15.87 2.88 9.65
C GLY A 86 14.54 2.19 9.95
N ILE A 87 13.96 2.50 11.10
CA ILE A 87 12.72 1.90 11.61
C ILE A 87 11.77 3.00 12.06
N VAL A 88 10.58 3.05 11.47
CA VAL A 88 9.42 3.75 12.03
C VAL A 88 8.76 2.79 13.02
N PRO A 89 8.69 3.12 14.31
CA PRO A 89 8.23 2.19 15.34
C PRO A 89 6.75 1.83 15.18
N TRP A 90 6.30 0.81 15.89
CA TRP A 90 4.89 0.44 15.92
C TRP A 90 4.03 1.59 16.41
N HIS A 91 3.01 1.94 15.61
CA HIS A 91 2.02 2.95 15.94
C HIS A 91 0.65 2.58 15.34
N SER A 92 -0.40 3.23 15.82
CA SER A 92 -1.78 2.99 15.39
C SER A 92 -2.35 4.21 14.65
N HIS A 93 -3.23 3.94 13.70
CA HIS A 93 -4.03 4.94 13.01
C HIS A 93 -5.49 4.99 13.53
N GLY A 94 -5.73 4.53 14.75
CA GLY A 94 -7.05 4.45 15.35
C GLY A 94 -7.84 5.75 15.30
N ASP A 95 -7.21 6.86 15.67
CA ASP A 95 -7.75 8.23 15.68
C ASP A 95 -6.97 9.21 14.80
N ARG A 96 -5.97 8.71 14.07
CA ARG A 96 -5.08 9.50 13.22
C ARG A 96 -5.04 8.96 11.78
N PRO A 97 -6.12 9.12 11.00
CA PRO A 97 -6.09 8.71 9.60
C PRO A 97 -5.01 9.47 8.84
N ALA A 98 -4.36 8.77 7.89
CA ALA A 98 -3.29 9.32 7.11
C ALA A 98 -3.33 8.85 5.64
N ILE A 99 -2.70 9.62 4.77
CA ILE A 99 -2.33 9.20 3.42
C ILE A 99 -0.83 9.36 3.29
N ILE A 100 -0.16 8.28 2.95
CA ILE A 100 1.29 8.22 2.78
C ILE A 100 1.59 8.12 1.29
N TYR A 101 2.49 8.98 0.80
CA TYR A 101 3.05 8.92 -0.55
C TYR A 101 4.53 8.58 -0.46
N ILE A 102 4.95 7.52 -1.11
CA ILE A 102 6.36 7.14 -1.20
C ILE A 102 6.99 7.94 -2.33
N ALA A 103 7.78 8.95 -1.99
CA ALA A 103 8.41 9.82 -2.99
C ALA A 103 9.70 9.22 -3.55
N GLU A 104 10.49 8.56 -2.70
CA GLU A 104 11.76 7.97 -3.09
C GLU A 104 12.04 6.66 -2.35
N GLY A 105 12.65 5.72 -3.05
CA GLY A 105 13.13 4.45 -2.49
C GLY A 105 12.07 3.35 -2.40
N GLU A 106 12.34 2.39 -1.54
CA GLU A 106 11.50 1.23 -1.25
C GLU A 106 11.52 0.97 0.25
N ILE A 107 10.36 0.69 0.85
CA ILE A 107 10.23 0.44 2.28
C ILE A 107 9.25 -0.71 2.53
N VAL A 108 9.46 -1.44 3.62
CA VAL A 108 8.63 -2.58 4.00
C VAL A 108 7.75 -2.20 5.19
N GLU A 109 6.43 -2.37 5.02
CA GLU A 109 5.42 -2.24 6.06
C GLU A 109 5.10 -3.60 6.68
N TYR A 110 4.93 -3.62 7.99
CA TYR A 110 4.48 -4.76 8.77
C TYR A 110 3.16 -4.40 9.47
N ALA A 111 2.06 -4.54 8.72
CA ALA A 111 0.73 -4.14 9.16
C ALA A 111 0.06 -5.19 10.06
N SER A 112 -0.72 -4.72 11.05
CA SER A 112 -1.47 -5.56 12.00
C SER A 112 -2.46 -6.50 11.32
N ASN A 113 -2.96 -6.10 10.17
CA ASN A 113 -4.01 -6.78 9.43
C ASN A 113 -3.51 -7.53 8.18
N CYS A 114 -2.19 -7.71 8.03
CA CYS A 114 -1.59 -8.44 6.91
C CYS A 114 -0.59 -9.49 7.40
N ALA A 115 -0.78 -10.75 6.99
CA ALA A 115 0.10 -11.84 7.39
C ALA A 115 1.51 -11.72 6.79
N ASP A 116 1.62 -11.19 5.57
CA ASP A 116 2.89 -10.98 4.90
C ASP A 116 3.34 -9.52 5.01
N PRO A 117 4.65 -9.23 4.96
CA PRO A 117 5.15 -7.88 4.79
C PRO A 117 4.67 -7.26 3.47
N ILE A 118 4.40 -5.96 3.48
CA ILE A 118 3.96 -5.21 2.30
C ILE A 118 5.14 -4.35 1.83
N VAL A 119 5.50 -4.47 0.56
CA VAL A 119 6.56 -3.66 -0.04
C VAL A 119 5.94 -2.46 -0.74
N HIS A 120 6.40 -1.27 -0.37
CA HIS A 120 6.02 0.00 -1.00
C HIS A 120 7.19 0.58 -1.76
N LYS A 121 6.93 1.14 -2.95
CA LYS A 121 7.93 1.73 -3.85
C LYS A 121 7.60 3.17 -4.18
N ALA A 122 8.58 3.89 -4.65
CA ALA A 122 8.38 5.25 -5.16
C ALA A 122 7.21 5.31 -6.16
N GLY A 123 6.26 6.22 -5.91
CA GLY A 123 5.01 6.36 -6.63
C GLY A 123 3.79 5.72 -5.95
N ASP A 124 3.98 4.81 -5.00
CA ASP A 124 2.87 4.19 -4.28
C ASP A 124 2.20 5.18 -3.31
N ILE A 125 0.90 4.99 -3.12
CA ILE A 125 0.09 5.73 -2.15
C ILE A 125 -0.55 4.72 -1.20
N ARG A 126 -0.41 4.96 0.10
CA ARG A 126 -1.00 4.13 1.14
C ARG A 126 -1.98 4.93 1.99
N PRO A 127 -3.29 4.66 1.94
CA PRO A 127 -4.25 5.16 2.93
C PRO A 127 -4.15 4.34 4.22
N GLU A 128 -4.06 5.04 5.35
CA GLU A 128 -4.07 4.47 6.69
C GLU A 128 -5.34 4.87 7.44
N THR A 129 -6.08 3.87 7.90
CA THR A 129 -7.38 4.05 8.52
C THR A 129 -7.42 3.46 9.93
N SER A 130 -8.51 3.71 10.66
CA SER A 130 -8.69 3.30 12.06
C SER A 130 -8.48 1.81 12.35
N GLY A 131 -8.50 0.94 11.35
CA GLY A 131 -8.24 -0.49 11.53
C GLY A 131 -6.78 -0.91 11.39
N THR A 132 -5.86 0.05 11.18
CA THR A 132 -4.45 -0.24 10.93
C THR A 132 -3.57 0.19 12.09
N ALA A 133 -2.71 -0.72 12.52
CA ALA A 133 -1.51 -0.42 13.29
C ALA A 133 -0.33 -1.12 12.61
N HIS A 134 0.84 -0.52 12.64
CA HIS A 134 1.97 -1.05 11.90
C HIS A 134 3.32 -0.47 12.38
N TRP A 135 4.39 -1.03 11.82
CA TRP A 135 5.73 -0.47 11.82
C TRP A 135 6.35 -0.62 10.43
N TRP A 136 7.37 0.21 10.13
CA TRP A 136 8.00 0.20 8.83
C TRP A 136 9.51 0.07 8.96
N GLN A 137 10.16 -0.57 7.96
CA GLN A 137 11.61 -0.68 7.92
C GLN A 137 12.16 -0.46 6.51
N ASN A 138 13.18 0.37 6.42
CA ASN A 138 14.01 0.48 5.23
C ASN A 138 15.04 -0.66 5.22
N LEU A 139 14.77 -1.72 4.46
CA LEU A 139 15.67 -2.86 4.27
C LEU A 139 16.69 -2.63 3.15
N GLY A 140 16.57 -1.54 2.41
CA GLY A 140 17.45 -1.18 1.30
C GLY A 140 18.73 -0.50 1.76
N ASN A 141 19.54 -0.11 0.77
CA ASN A 141 20.79 0.61 0.96
C ASN A 141 20.74 2.09 0.56
N LYS A 142 19.55 2.61 0.27
CA LYS A 142 19.28 4.01 -0.05
C LYS A 142 18.29 4.58 0.93
N THR A 143 18.37 5.88 1.14
CA THR A 143 17.38 6.64 1.92
C THR A 143 16.01 6.55 1.24
N VAL A 144 14.97 6.41 2.06
CA VAL A 144 13.57 6.47 1.64
C VAL A 144 12.99 7.82 2.05
N VAL A 145 12.18 8.41 1.18
CA VAL A 145 11.46 9.67 1.46
C VAL A 145 9.97 9.41 1.35
N LEU A 146 9.23 9.72 2.41
CA LEU A 146 7.77 9.68 2.47
C LEU A 146 7.23 11.09 2.65
N PHE A 147 6.09 11.39 2.02
CA PHE A 147 5.23 12.50 2.40
C PHE A 147 3.95 11.95 3.00
N VAL A 148 3.54 12.54 4.12
CA VAL A 148 2.38 12.07 4.89
C VAL A 148 1.44 13.24 5.15
N GLY A 149 0.20 13.12 4.66
CA GLY A 149 -0.91 13.95 5.10
C GLY A 149 -1.67 13.21 6.19
N ASP A 150 -1.77 13.75 7.40
CA ASP A 150 -2.52 13.14 8.49
C ASP A 150 -3.43 14.12 9.22
N VAL A 151 -4.47 13.59 9.84
CA VAL A 151 -5.31 14.33 10.78
C VAL A 151 -4.91 13.91 12.18
N LEU A 152 -4.07 14.74 12.80
CA LEU A 152 -3.63 14.51 14.19
C LEU A 152 -4.74 14.87 15.14
N HIS A 153 -5.08 13.96 16.03
CA HIS A 153 -5.87 14.19 17.25
C HIS A 153 -4.89 14.32 18.40
N ASP A 154 -5.17 15.25 19.31
CA ASP A 154 -4.27 15.59 20.41
C ASP A 154 -2.90 16.13 19.98
N LYS A 155 -2.79 17.46 19.99
CA LYS A 155 -1.57 18.20 19.61
C LYS A 155 -0.36 17.86 20.49
N SER A 156 -0.57 17.18 21.62
CA SER A 156 0.48 16.69 22.53
C SER A 156 0.97 15.28 22.16
N ASP A 157 0.28 14.57 21.26
CA ASP A 157 0.74 13.26 20.77
C ASP A 157 1.96 13.42 19.86
N HIS A 158 3.12 13.06 20.39
CA HIS A 158 4.39 13.05 19.69
C HIS A 158 4.72 11.69 19.07
N ASN A 159 3.82 10.71 19.16
CA ASN A 159 4.00 9.42 18.51
C ASN A 159 3.80 9.54 17.00
N MET A 160 4.72 8.97 16.27
CA MET A 160 4.66 8.91 14.80
C MET A 160 3.58 7.97 14.34
#